data_3dc240d7da8abd108f612276418eb3a7
#
_entry.id   3dc240d7da8abd108f612276418eb3a7
#
_cell.length_a   1.000
_cell.length_b   1.000
_cell.length_c   1.000
_cell.angle_alpha   90.00
_cell.angle_beta   90.00
_cell.angle_gamma   90.00
#
_symmetry.space_group_name_H-M   'P 1'
#
loop_
_entity.id
_entity.type
_entity.pdbx_description
1 polymer ?
#
loop_
_entity_poly.entity_id
_entity_poly.type
_entity_poly.pdbx_seq_one_letter_code
_entity_poly.pdbx_strand_id
1 'polypeptide(L)'
;YLFQNKFLNLAIKADYIKNIPLPIMTEDIKFNLSVCAKNILSCYKKLDAILTNLTKLLQIRYSDININTKLSNWNELSFKDFSKELEKQKIKLSISEQAELMQYFETEQTKANSIQQTITQTDKEIDAMVYKLYELTDEEIKIVEGNL
;
A
#
# COMPACT_ATOMS: atom_id res chain seq x y z
N TYR A 1 -3.40 5.57 -10.07
CA TYR A 1 -3.24 4.50 -11.10
C TYR A 1 -2.35 4.97 -12.27
N LEU A 2 -2.54 6.18 -12.77
CA LEU A 2 -1.66 6.78 -13.81
C LEU A 2 -0.22 7.00 -13.32
N PHE A 3 -0.03 7.35 -12.05
CA PHE A 3 1.29 7.51 -11.45
C PHE A 3 2.02 6.19 -11.26
N GLN A 4 1.33 5.11 -10.89
CA GLN A 4 1.96 3.82 -10.62
C GLN A 4 2.47 3.11 -11.88
N ASN A 5 1.80 3.22 -13.02
CA ASN A 5 2.13 2.42 -14.21
C ASN A 5 2.92 3.13 -15.31
N LYS A 6 2.93 4.45 -15.37
CA LYS A 6 3.61 5.21 -16.44
C LYS A 6 4.87 5.97 -16.00
N PHE A 7 5.05 6.18 -14.69
CA PHE A 7 6.13 7.04 -14.16
C PHE A 7 7.12 6.32 -13.25
N LEU A 8 7.01 5.00 -13.09
CA LEU A 8 7.90 4.19 -12.24
C LEU A 8 9.40 4.26 -12.62
N ASN A 9 9.73 4.79 -13.79
CA ASN A 9 11.11 4.95 -14.27
C ASN A 9 11.49 6.37 -14.73
N LEU A 10 10.61 7.34 -14.53
CA LEU A 10 10.93 8.74 -14.84
C LEU A 10 11.11 9.50 -13.52
N ALA A 11 12.33 9.94 -13.24
CA ALA A 11 12.55 10.96 -12.23
C ALA A 11 11.70 12.19 -12.61
N ILE A 12 10.55 12.37 -11.93
CA ILE A 12 9.68 13.53 -12.16
C ILE A 12 10.46 14.75 -11.72
N LYS A 13 10.97 15.51 -12.69
CA LYS A 13 11.64 16.77 -12.39
C LYS A 13 10.62 17.75 -11.82
N ALA A 14 11.00 18.47 -10.78
CA ALA A 14 10.14 19.48 -10.13
C ALA A 14 9.52 20.47 -11.13
N ASP A 15 10.19 20.76 -12.23
CA ASP A 15 9.72 21.67 -13.27
C ASP A 15 8.51 21.11 -14.05
N TYR A 16 8.38 19.79 -14.20
CA TYR A 16 7.18 19.21 -14.82
C TYR A 16 5.94 19.37 -13.93
N ILE A 17 6.13 19.24 -12.62
CA ILE A 17 5.01 19.42 -11.65
C ILE A 17 4.55 20.86 -11.63
N LYS A 18 5.48 21.85 -11.71
CA LYS A 18 5.16 23.28 -11.71
C LYS A 18 4.33 23.71 -12.92
N ASN A 19 4.42 22.99 -14.03
CA ASN A 19 3.75 23.33 -15.29
C ASN A 19 2.40 22.60 -15.47
N ILE A 20 1.98 21.79 -14.50
CA ILE A 20 0.65 21.17 -14.51
C ILE A 20 -0.39 22.27 -14.25
N PRO A 21 -1.36 22.49 -15.17
CA PRO A 21 -2.41 23.45 -14.93
C PRO A 21 -3.28 22.99 -13.77
N LEU A 22 -3.21 23.72 -12.67
CA LEU A 22 -4.05 23.45 -11.50
C LEU A 22 -5.28 24.35 -11.56
N PRO A 23 -6.48 23.79 -11.41
CA PRO A 23 -7.70 24.58 -11.34
C PRO A 23 -7.72 25.42 -10.06
N ILE A 24 -8.54 26.48 -10.06
CA ILE A 24 -8.71 27.32 -8.87
C ILE A 24 -9.45 26.51 -7.81
N MET A 25 -8.78 26.22 -6.72
CA MET A 25 -9.34 25.49 -5.59
C MET A 25 -9.83 26.45 -4.49
N THR A 26 -11.02 26.14 -3.94
CA THR A 26 -11.48 26.80 -2.70
C THR A 26 -10.63 26.35 -1.51
N GLU A 27 -10.61 27.12 -0.45
CA GLU A 27 -9.87 26.75 0.77
C GLU A 27 -10.38 25.43 1.39
N ASP A 28 -11.69 25.16 1.29
CA ASP A 28 -12.28 23.90 1.78
C ASP A 28 -11.76 22.69 0.99
N ILE A 29 -11.66 22.78 -0.33
CA ILE A 29 -11.12 21.70 -1.17
C ILE A 29 -9.64 21.48 -0.84
N LYS A 30 -8.84 22.54 -0.71
CA LYS A 30 -7.43 22.44 -0.32
C LYS A 30 -7.28 21.78 1.06
N PHE A 31 -8.11 22.18 2.02
CA PHE A 31 -8.11 21.59 3.36
C PHE A 31 -8.42 20.09 3.31
N ASN A 32 -9.51 19.70 2.65
CA ASN A 32 -9.93 18.29 2.56
C ASN A 32 -8.88 17.43 1.86
N LEU A 33 -8.33 17.86 0.73
CA LEU A 33 -7.25 17.16 0.05
C LEU A 33 -6.01 17.02 0.94
N SER A 34 -5.67 18.08 1.69
CA SER A 34 -4.54 18.04 2.63
C SER A 34 -4.76 17.03 3.77
N VAL A 35 -5.99 16.93 4.29
CA VAL A 35 -6.36 15.95 5.32
C VAL A 35 -6.25 14.54 4.76
N CYS A 36 -6.81 14.26 3.60
CA CYS A 36 -6.73 12.96 2.94
C CYS A 36 -5.28 12.55 2.67
N ALA A 37 -4.47 13.45 2.13
CA ALA A 37 -3.05 13.18 1.87
C ALA A 37 -2.27 12.85 3.16
N LYS A 38 -2.50 13.59 4.25
CA LYS A 38 -1.89 13.30 5.57
C LYS A 38 -2.33 11.94 6.11
N ASN A 39 -3.61 11.59 5.95
CA ASN A 39 -4.15 10.30 6.37
C ASN A 39 -3.49 9.16 5.61
N ILE A 40 -3.40 9.24 4.27
CA ILE A 40 -2.72 8.23 3.45
C ILE A 40 -1.26 8.06 3.87
N LEU A 41 -0.51 9.14 4.04
CA LEU A 41 0.89 9.09 4.48
C LEU A 41 1.03 8.42 5.86
N SER A 42 0.10 8.71 6.79
CA SER A 42 0.06 8.06 8.09
C SER A 42 -0.24 6.56 7.98
N CYS A 43 -1.19 6.18 7.11
CA CYS A 43 -1.54 4.79 6.86
C CYS A 43 -0.37 4.01 6.25
N TYR A 44 0.33 4.56 5.26
CA TYR A 44 1.52 3.92 4.70
C TYR A 44 2.62 3.70 5.73
N LYS A 45 2.89 4.66 6.60
CA LYS A 45 3.87 4.48 7.69
C LYS A 45 3.49 3.36 8.65
N LYS A 46 2.20 3.26 9.01
CA LYS A 46 1.71 2.18 9.88
C LYS A 46 1.79 0.83 9.19
N LEU A 47 1.41 0.75 7.92
CA LEU A 47 1.48 -0.48 7.12
C LEU A 47 2.93 -0.95 6.99
N ASP A 48 3.85 -0.05 6.61
CA ASP A 48 5.28 -0.36 6.53
C ASP A 48 5.84 -0.87 7.87
N ALA A 49 5.45 -0.27 8.99
CA ALA A 49 5.86 -0.74 10.31
C ALA A 49 5.38 -2.17 10.61
N ILE A 50 4.12 -2.51 10.27
CA ILE A 50 3.57 -3.85 10.45
C ILE A 50 4.35 -4.86 9.58
N LEU A 51 4.51 -4.56 8.29
CA LEU A 51 5.21 -5.44 7.34
C LEU A 51 6.67 -5.67 7.76
N THR A 52 7.34 -4.59 8.13
CA THR A 52 8.75 -4.62 8.55
C THR A 52 8.95 -5.36 9.86
N ASN A 53 8.02 -5.28 10.82
CA ASN A 53 8.17 -5.93 12.11
C ASN A 53 8.26 -7.46 11.98
N LEU A 54 7.36 -8.11 11.21
CA LEU A 54 7.42 -9.56 11.02
C LEU A 54 8.70 -9.97 10.29
N THR A 55 9.09 -9.27 9.24
CA THR A 55 10.32 -9.59 8.50
C THR A 55 11.57 -9.43 9.36
N LYS A 56 11.63 -8.41 10.23
CA LYS A 56 12.70 -8.24 11.22
C LYS A 56 12.74 -9.38 12.25
N LEU A 57 11.57 -9.80 12.77
CA LEU A 57 11.51 -10.94 13.69
C LEU A 57 12.05 -12.21 13.03
N LEU A 58 11.70 -12.45 11.77
CA LEU A 58 12.24 -13.57 11.00
C LEU A 58 13.75 -13.48 10.84
N GLN A 59 14.28 -12.29 10.51
CA GLN A 59 15.74 -12.08 10.35
C GLN A 59 16.49 -12.23 11.67
N ILE A 60 15.92 -11.82 12.80
CA ILE A 60 16.52 -12.03 14.13
C ILE A 60 16.58 -13.52 14.46
N ARG A 61 15.51 -14.28 14.13
CA ARG A 61 15.44 -15.70 14.44
C ARG A 61 16.23 -16.56 13.46
N TYR A 62 16.28 -16.18 12.20
CA TYR A 62 16.90 -16.92 11.10
C TYR A 62 17.86 -15.99 10.34
N SER A 63 19.12 -15.96 10.76
CA SER A 63 20.14 -15.02 10.24
C SER A 63 20.33 -15.09 8.73
N ASP A 64 20.13 -16.27 8.14
CA ASP A 64 20.37 -16.52 6.72
C ASP A 64 19.11 -16.38 5.85
N ILE A 65 17.98 -15.91 6.43
CA ILE A 65 16.74 -15.74 5.69
C ILE A 65 16.87 -14.61 4.66
N ASN A 66 16.52 -14.90 3.43
CA ASN A 66 16.40 -13.89 2.38
C ASN A 66 14.95 -13.37 2.30
N ILE A 67 14.73 -12.12 2.67
CA ILE A 67 13.42 -11.46 2.55
C ILE A 67 13.20 -11.07 1.08
N ASN A 68 12.61 -11.98 0.32
CA ASN A 68 12.20 -11.74 -1.05
C ASN A 68 10.90 -10.90 -1.11
N THR A 69 10.47 -10.52 -2.32
CA THR A 69 9.26 -9.70 -2.54
C THR A 69 8.01 -10.31 -1.91
N LYS A 70 7.88 -11.65 -1.93
CA LYS A 70 6.71 -12.32 -1.32
C LYS A 70 6.71 -12.22 0.20
N LEU A 71 7.87 -12.43 0.82
CA LEU A 71 8.00 -12.28 2.27
C LEU A 71 7.93 -10.82 2.71
N SER A 72 8.31 -9.87 1.87
CA SER A 72 8.10 -8.44 2.15
C SER A 72 6.63 -8.05 2.14
N ASN A 73 5.85 -8.65 1.24
CA ASN A 73 4.40 -8.42 1.11
C ASN A 73 3.59 -9.58 1.72
N TRP A 74 4.05 -10.10 2.83
CA TRP A 74 3.48 -11.28 3.47
C TRP A 74 1.97 -11.16 3.79
N ASN A 75 1.48 -9.94 4.00
CA ASN A 75 0.07 -9.68 4.27
C ASN A 75 -0.87 -10.06 3.12
N GLU A 76 -0.35 -10.17 1.89
CA GLU A 76 -1.09 -10.62 0.70
C GLU A 76 -1.15 -12.14 0.57
N LEU A 77 -0.36 -12.88 1.37
CA LEU A 77 -0.28 -14.33 1.33
C LEU A 77 -1.30 -14.97 2.28
N SER A 78 -1.72 -16.20 1.96
CA SER A 78 -2.27 -17.08 2.98
C SER A 78 -1.14 -17.55 3.94
N PHE A 79 -1.48 -17.89 5.17
CA PHE A 79 -0.46 -18.46 6.09
C PHE A 79 0.21 -19.71 5.53
N LYS A 80 -0.56 -20.53 4.78
CA LYS A 80 -0.04 -21.71 4.08
C LYS A 80 1.03 -21.35 3.04
N ASP A 81 0.80 -20.30 2.25
CA ASP A 81 1.76 -19.90 1.21
C ASP A 81 2.96 -19.15 1.83
N PHE A 82 2.75 -18.40 2.89
CA PHE A 82 3.82 -17.83 3.70
C PHE A 82 4.73 -18.92 4.29
N SER A 83 4.16 -19.98 4.88
CA SER A 83 4.92 -21.12 5.40
C SER A 83 5.71 -21.85 4.31
N LYS A 84 5.15 -22.00 3.10
CA LYS A 84 5.88 -22.56 1.96
C LYS A 84 7.09 -21.69 1.55
N GLU A 85 6.97 -20.37 1.62
CA GLU A 85 8.12 -19.49 1.32
C GLU A 85 9.25 -19.65 2.36
N LEU A 86 8.93 -19.91 3.63
CA LEU A 86 9.91 -20.26 4.66
C LEU A 86 10.55 -21.64 4.40
N GLU A 87 9.74 -22.64 4.05
CA GLU A 87 10.23 -24.00 3.71
C GLU A 87 11.21 -24.00 2.53
N LYS A 88 10.96 -23.19 1.49
CA LYS A 88 11.88 -23.00 0.35
C LYS A 88 13.27 -22.54 0.78
N GLN A 89 13.34 -21.85 1.89
CA GLN A 89 14.60 -21.39 2.49
C GLN A 89 15.13 -22.34 3.57
N LYS A 90 14.62 -23.59 3.59
CA LYS A 90 15.00 -24.65 4.52
C LYS A 90 14.64 -24.35 5.99
N ILE A 91 13.76 -23.39 6.23
CA ILE A 91 13.24 -23.09 7.55
C ILE A 91 12.08 -24.03 7.83
N LYS A 92 12.25 -24.90 8.83
CA LYS A 92 11.22 -25.84 9.29
C LYS A 92 10.72 -25.38 10.66
N LEU A 93 9.43 -25.20 10.77
CA LEU A 93 8.76 -24.84 12.02
C LEU A 93 8.23 -26.11 12.68
N SER A 94 8.43 -26.24 13.99
CA SER A 94 7.71 -27.22 14.81
C SER A 94 6.22 -26.87 14.84
N ILE A 95 5.37 -27.79 15.24
CA ILE A 95 3.91 -27.56 15.33
C ILE A 95 3.60 -26.39 16.28
N SER A 96 4.30 -26.28 17.41
CA SER A 96 4.11 -25.19 18.36
C SER A 96 4.51 -23.84 17.75
N GLU A 97 5.68 -23.76 17.12
CA GLU A 97 6.15 -22.55 16.46
C GLU A 97 5.22 -22.12 15.32
N GLN A 98 4.68 -23.10 14.59
CA GLN A 98 3.72 -22.83 13.51
C GLN A 98 2.42 -22.26 14.07
N ALA A 99 1.91 -22.77 15.19
CA ALA A 99 0.70 -22.28 15.82
C ALA A 99 0.86 -20.84 16.35
N GLU A 100 1.97 -20.57 17.05
CA GLU A 100 2.30 -19.23 17.55
C GLU A 100 2.47 -18.21 16.41
N LEU A 101 3.22 -18.60 15.38
CA LEU A 101 3.46 -17.75 14.21
C LEU A 101 2.17 -17.49 13.42
N MET A 102 1.29 -18.50 13.31
CA MET A 102 -0.01 -18.36 12.65
C MET A 102 -0.89 -17.34 13.36
N GLN A 103 -0.99 -17.41 14.69
CA GLN A 103 -1.78 -16.48 15.48
C GLN A 103 -1.25 -15.04 15.34
N TYR A 104 0.06 -14.85 15.39
CA TYR A 104 0.68 -13.55 15.18
C TYR A 104 0.42 -13.04 13.74
N PHE A 105 0.67 -13.90 12.75
CA PHE A 105 0.46 -13.60 11.34
C PHE A 105 -0.96 -13.12 11.06
N GLU A 106 -1.98 -13.88 11.48
CA GLU A 106 -3.39 -13.54 11.24
C GLU A 106 -3.81 -12.25 11.94
N THR A 107 -3.30 -12.03 13.15
CA THR A 107 -3.56 -10.80 13.92
C THR A 107 -3.00 -9.58 13.19
N GLU A 108 -1.75 -9.64 12.77
CA GLU A 108 -1.08 -8.53 12.09
C GLU A 108 -1.59 -8.36 10.65
N GLN A 109 -1.94 -9.45 9.96
CA GLN A 109 -2.56 -9.41 8.64
C GLN A 109 -3.91 -8.68 8.67
N THR A 110 -4.72 -8.94 9.68
CA THR A 110 -6.01 -8.25 9.86
C THR A 110 -5.80 -6.73 10.01
N LYS A 111 -4.80 -6.31 10.79
CA LYS A 111 -4.45 -4.89 10.95
C LYS A 111 -3.94 -4.29 9.63
N ALA A 112 -3.03 -4.98 8.94
CA ALA A 112 -2.49 -4.54 7.65
C ALA A 112 -3.59 -4.36 6.60
N ASN A 113 -4.49 -5.33 6.49
CA ASN A 113 -5.61 -5.30 5.54
C ASN A 113 -6.61 -4.18 5.86
N SER A 114 -6.89 -3.92 7.13
CA SER A 114 -7.73 -2.79 7.54
C SER A 114 -7.11 -1.43 7.15
N ILE A 115 -5.80 -1.28 7.33
CA ILE A 115 -5.08 -0.08 6.91
C ILE A 115 -5.10 0.05 5.38
N GLN A 116 -4.89 -1.04 4.65
CA GLN A 116 -4.93 -1.05 3.19
C GLN A 116 -6.31 -0.66 2.65
N GLN A 117 -7.39 -1.12 3.30
CA GLN A 117 -8.76 -0.69 2.95
C GLN A 117 -8.95 0.81 3.18
N THR A 118 -8.42 1.34 4.29
CA THR A 118 -8.47 2.78 4.58
C THR A 118 -7.72 3.58 3.50
N ILE A 119 -6.54 3.13 3.08
CA ILE A 119 -5.77 3.76 1.99
C ILE A 119 -6.61 3.78 0.72
N THR A 120 -7.14 2.63 0.31
CA THR A 120 -7.95 2.51 -0.92
C THR A 120 -9.20 3.40 -0.87
N GLN A 121 -9.86 3.49 0.28
CA GLN A 121 -11.03 4.34 0.44
C GLN A 121 -10.67 5.83 0.36
N THR A 122 -9.60 6.25 1.06
CA THR A 122 -9.16 7.66 1.03
C THR A 122 -8.66 8.06 -0.36
N ASP A 123 -8.04 7.14 -1.10
CA ASP A 123 -7.60 7.36 -2.49
C ASP A 123 -8.80 7.65 -3.40
N LYS A 124 -9.87 6.84 -3.29
CA LYS A 124 -11.14 7.09 -4.01
C LYS A 124 -11.78 8.44 -3.65
N GLU A 125 -11.67 8.86 -2.39
CA GLU A 125 -12.17 10.17 -1.95
C GLU A 125 -11.38 11.31 -2.59
N ILE A 126 -10.07 11.17 -2.70
CA ILE A 126 -9.19 12.11 -3.42
C ILE A 126 -9.58 12.15 -4.90
N ASP A 127 -9.70 10.99 -5.55
CA ASP A 127 -10.07 10.91 -6.97
C ASP A 127 -11.40 11.60 -7.24
N ALA A 128 -12.43 11.34 -6.43
CA ALA A 128 -13.72 11.98 -6.55
C ALA A 128 -13.65 13.52 -6.40
N MET A 129 -12.82 14.02 -5.45
CA MET A 129 -12.61 15.45 -5.29
C MET A 129 -11.88 16.05 -6.51
N VAL A 130 -10.91 15.33 -7.06
CA VAL A 130 -10.14 15.76 -8.23
C VAL A 130 -11.01 15.74 -9.47
N TYR A 131 -11.80 14.68 -9.71
CA TYR A 131 -12.73 14.61 -10.86
C TYR A 131 -13.73 15.77 -10.86
N LYS A 132 -14.29 16.06 -9.68
CA LYS A 132 -15.20 17.20 -9.52
C LYS A 132 -14.49 18.54 -9.75
N LEU A 133 -13.24 18.67 -9.30
CA LEU A 133 -12.45 19.89 -9.44
C LEU A 133 -12.13 20.22 -10.90
N TYR A 134 -11.94 19.18 -11.74
CA TYR A 134 -11.69 19.30 -13.17
C TYR A 134 -12.98 19.21 -14.02
N GLU A 135 -14.15 19.11 -13.36
CA GLU A 135 -15.47 19.00 -14.00
C GLU A 135 -15.53 17.85 -15.02
N LEU A 136 -14.88 16.72 -14.71
CA LEU A 136 -14.84 15.57 -15.60
C LEU A 136 -16.23 14.94 -15.73
N THR A 137 -16.60 14.60 -16.96
CA THR A 137 -17.79 13.80 -17.28
C THR A 137 -17.57 12.32 -16.91
N ASP A 138 -18.66 11.55 -16.79
CA ASP A 138 -18.60 10.11 -16.51
C ASP A 138 -17.79 9.32 -17.56
N GLU A 139 -17.87 9.77 -18.84
CA GLU A 139 -17.09 9.19 -19.93
C GLU A 139 -15.59 9.45 -19.77
N GLU A 140 -15.22 10.68 -19.40
CA GLU A 140 -13.82 11.05 -19.14
C GLU A 140 -13.27 10.33 -17.90
N ILE A 141 -14.07 10.17 -16.85
CA ILE A 141 -13.69 9.38 -15.66
C ILE A 141 -13.41 7.93 -16.05
N LYS A 142 -14.25 7.29 -16.87
CA LYS A 142 -14.02 5.94 -17.36
C LYS A 142 -12.70 5.81 -18.12
N ILE A 143 -12.36 6.81 -18.94
CA ILE A 143 -11.09 6.85 -19.69
C ILE A 143 -9.91 6.95 -18.71
N VAL A 144 -10.01 7.83 -17.71
CA VAL A 144 -8.94 8.01 -16.69
C VAL A 144 -8.74 6.76 -15.87
N GLU A 145 -9.81 6.06 -15.51
CA GLU A 145 -9.77 4.80 -14.74
C GLU A 145 -9.37 3.58 -15.58
N GLY A 146 -9.25 3.73 -16.90
CA GLY A 146 -8.89 2.63 -17.81
C GLY A 146 -10.02 1.63 -18.04
N ASN A 147 -11.27 2.04 -17.81
CA ASN A 147 -12.48 1.24 -17.98
C ASN A 147 -13.09 1.50 -19.38
N LEU A 148 -12.31 1.34 -20.44
CA LEU A 148 -12.76 1.40 -21.84
C LEU A 148 -13.34 0.08 -22.31
#